data_c3d4892a6001efb330e528548c5d1c9b
#
_entry.id   c3d4892a6001efb330e528548c5d1c9b
#
_cell.length_a   1.000
_cell.length_b   1.000
_cell.length_c   1.000
_cell.angle_alpha   90.00
_cell.angle_beta   90.00
_cell.angle_gamma   90.00
#
_symmetry.space_group_name_H-M   'P 1'
#
loop_
_entity.id
_entity.type
_entity.pdbx_description
1 polymer ?
#
loop_
_entity_poly.entity_id
_entity_poly.type
_entity_poly.pdbx_seq_one_letter_code
_entity_poly.pdbx_strand_id
1 'polypeptide(L)'
;MPQVLQRSKIPLKELCLASIAVNLDNLWCRRFLDYYAGTAHFMYTIGPFDQLPSCLIQDIWVYLKQRKMLRKHHIYLLISPYTRTMDLSHCEADLGLMLLLTSQRCFQLKHLDLSHNRLPRDQLSTSLPTLTCLTSVCLAHTSITDPLLSILGLYCSKLTSLDLSYCTQVSDNGLSSLIVPQDSAGIPDKRFGQCRLLTKLLIAGSQNISHNSILVAVLHLHHLVVLDYHDSVGVVEQLVLQGKLDRKLRLRSLHSMGASSSDSLSLAVSVCSMVEYVYIVTSDNMTSTTLLGLLDLNQIREIHIRNELGNYCLPVRDNLGPVLEAHGETLVSINLAEVDQIDIDLLCEVCHNLIHLVLLWNKSYLTPVPTKHAKSVKKKFFSKLSTVEIAYIEPDEESLFSEMCVGQLCLILLSPGLTSLKLSASLHLTDQTFSDILDENSFQNLKHLELTRCNELSFEGMEHFLISENTLEEVKFVNCEEITKRDFQNYQKTVKKRKWNVKVEWS
;
A
#
# COMPACT_ATOMS: atom_id res chain seq x y z
N MET A 1 -24.71 3.66 33.42
CA MET A 1 -23.32 4.04 33.78
C MET A 1 -22.56 4.16 32.48
N PRO A 2 -22.04 5.35 32.11
CA PRO A 2 -21.25 5.48 30.90
C PRO A 2 -19.96 4.69 31.07
N GLN A 3 -19.66 3.81 30.14
CA GLN A 3 -18.37 3.16 30.05
C GLN A 3 -17.33 4.26 29.76
N VAL A 4 -16.51 4.58 30.77
CA VAL A 4 -15.33 5.41 30.60
C VAL A 4 -14.46 4.72 29.54
N LEU A 5 -14.38 5.25 28.33
CA LEU A 5 -13.43 4.87 27.31
C LEU A 5 -12.02 5.10 27.87
N GLN A 6 -11.48 4.09 28.52
CA GLN A 6 -10.08 4.10 28.96
C GLN A 6 -9.23 4.11 27.68
N ARG A 7 -8.56 5.25 27.43
CA ARG A 7 -7.45 5.30 26.48
C ARG A 7 -6.55 4.10 26.73
N SER A 8 -6.25 3.37 25.68
CA SER A 8 -5.51 2.11 25.73
C SER A 8 -4.26 2.30 26.59
N LYS A 9 -4.18 1.57 27.70
CA LYS A 9 -2.94 1.46 28.47
C LYS A 9 -1.88 0.92 27.53
N ILE A 10 -0.73 1.57 27.44
CA ILE A 10 0.38 1.11 26.60
C ILE A 10 0.64 -0.36 26.95
N PRO A 11 0.62 -1.28 25.98
CA PRO A 11 0.86 -2.70 26.25
C PRO A 11 2.22 -2.90 26.94
N LEU A 12 2.30 -3.87 27.86
CA LEU A 12 3.55 -4.19 28.55
C LEU A 12 4.71 -4.45 27.56
N LYS A 13 4.42 -5.09 26.43
CA LYS A 13 5.38 -5.33 25.36
C LYS A 13 6.00 -4.02 24.85
N GLU A 14 5.20 -3.01 24.63
CA GLU A 14 5.67 -1.71 24.11
C GLU A 14 6.50 -0.95 25.16
N LEU A 15 6.12 -1.04 26.44
CA LEU A 15 6.93 -0.49 27.53
C LEU A 15 8.29 -1.19 27.64
N CYS A 16 8.34 -2.51 27.47
CA CYS A 16 9.59 -3.27 27.45
C CYS A 16 10.46 -2.88 26.26
N LEU A 17 9.89 -2.74 25.06
CA LEU A 17 10.60 -2.32 23.86
C LEU A 17 11.15 -0.90 24.03
N ALA A 18 10.38 0.02 24.60
CA ALA A 18 10.82 1.38 24.90
C ALA A 18 12.00 1.37 25.89
N SER A 19 11.92 0.56 26.94
CA SER A 19 13.01 0.43 27.93
C SER A 19 14.28 -0.14 27.31
N ILE A 20 14.16 -1.16 26.43
CA ILE A 20 15.30 -1.71 25.69
C ILE A 20 15.91 -0.65 24.78
N ALA A 21 15.09 0.07 24.02
CA ALA A 21 15.55 1.08 23.07
C ALA A 21 16.35 2.21 23.75
N VAL A 22 15.86 2.72 24.90
CA VAL A 22 16.54 3.78 25.67
C VAL A 22 17.87 3.30 26.25
N ASN A 23 17.94 2.05 26.69
CA ASN A 23 19.10 1.48 27.36
C ASN A 23 20.09 0.77 26.42
N LEU A 24 19.72 0.62 25.14
CA LEU A 24 20.51 -0.17 24.18
C LEU A 24 21.94 0.37 24.03
N ASP A 25 22.09 1.68 23.84
CA ASP A 25 23.39 2.33 23.70
C ASP A 25 24.22 2.24 24.99
N ASN A 26 23.62 2.55 26.12
CA ASN A 26 24.34 2.74 27.37
C ASN A 26 24.74 1.43 28.07
N LEU A 27 23.86 0.41 28.01
CA LEU A 27 24.09 -0.84 28.74
C LEU A 27 24.75 -1.93 27.87
N TRP A 28 24.29 -2.09 26.61
CA TRP A 28 24.73 -3.23 25.78
C TRP A 28 25.71 -2.82 24.71
N CYS A 29 25.46 -1.74 23.96
CA CYS A 29 26.36 -1.34 22.88
C CYS A 29 27.70 -0.88 23.40
N ARG A 30 27.75 -0.06 24.44
CA ARG A 30 29.00 0.46 24.99
C ARG A 30 29.93 -0.68 25.45
N ARG A 31 29.41 -1.61 26.25
CA ARG A 31 30.20 -2.77 26.69
C ARG A 31 30.70 -3.63 25.54
N PHE A 32 29.83 -3.86 24.55
CA PHE A 32 30.20 -4.65 23.39
C PHE A 32 31.27 -3.96 22.54
N LEU A 33 31.14 -2.68 22.29
CA LEU A 33 32.13 -1.88 21.55
C LEU A 33 33.47 -1.79 22.29
N ASP A 34 33.46 -1.57 23.60
CA ASP A 34 34.68 -1.47 24.41
C ASP A 34 35.50 -2.78 24.36
N TYR A 35 34.85 -3.94 24.30
CA TYR A 35 35.53 -5.24 24.28
C TYR A 35 35.94 -5.72 22.90
N TYR A 36 35.17 -5.44 21.86
CA TYR A 36 35.30 -6.07 20.56
C TYR A 36 35.59 -5.10 19.40
N ALA A 37 35.40 -3.79 19.59
CA ALA A 37 35.71 -2.81 18.55
C ALA A 37 37.19 -2.82 18.23
N GLY A 38 37.52 -3.08 16.96
CA GLY A 38 38.92 -3.15 16.48
C GLY A 38 39.58 -4.55 16.50
N THR A 39 38.83 -5.57 16.93
CA THR A 39 39.32 -6.94 16.88
C THR A 39 38.68 -7.76 15.75
N ALA A 40 39.39 -8.71 15.13
CA ALA A 40 38.81 -9.64 14.16
C ALA A 40 37.70 -10.51 14.78
N HIS A 41 37.66 -10.63 16.10
CA HIS A 41 36.66 -11.39 16.84
C HIS A 41 35.27 -10.77 16.74
N PHE A 42 35.14 -9.47 16.41
CA PHE A 42 33.86 -8.77 16.21
C PHE A 42 32.95 -9.50 15.20
N MET A 43 33.53 -10.08 14.17
CA MET A 43 32.79 -10.82 13.14
C MET A 43 32.16 -12.11 13.66
N TYR A 44 32.73 -12.70 14.70
CA TYR A 44 32.36 -14.03 15.22
C TYR A 44 31.64 -13.95 16.57
N THR A 45 31.58 -12.78 17.18
CA THR A 45 30.96 -12.62 18.49
C THR A 45 29.45 -12.51 18.37
N ILE A 46 28.74 -13.39 19.07
CA ILE A 46 27.28 -13.36 19.14
C ILE A 46 26.87 -12.26 20.12
N GLY A 47 25.87 -11.46 19.76
CA GLY A 47 25.42 -10.35 20.59
C GLY A 47 24.65 -10.82 21.85
N PRO A 48 24.35 -9.92 22.79
CA PRO A 48 23.65 -10.24 24.03
C PRO A 48 22.21 -10.72 23.84
N PHE A 49 21.71 -10.66 22.63
CA PHE A 49 20.34 -11.03 22.28
C PHE A 49 20.25 -12.39 21.53
N ASP A 50 21.34 -13.17 21.48
CA ASP A 50 21.41 -14.45 20.78
C ASP A 50 20.45 -15.51 21.33
N GLN A 51 20.10 -15.42 22.62
CA GLN A 51 19.15 -16.32 23.27
C GLN A 51 17.69 -15.88 23.15
N LEU A 52 17.43 -14.71 22.59
CA LEU A 52 16.08 -14.24 22.35
C LEU A 52 15.47 -14.96 21.14
N PRO A 53 14.20 -15.33 21.21
CA PRO A 53 13.47 -15.78 20.03
C PRO A 53 13.51 -14.77 18.89
N SER A 54 13.61 -15.26 17.66
CA SER A 54 13.71 -14.40 16.46
C SER A 54 12.57 -13.36 16.35
N CYS A 55 11.37 -13.69 16.83
CA CYS A 55 10.24 -12.76 16.85
C CYS A 55 10.48 -11.55 17.78
N LEU A 56 11.11 -11.75 18.93
CA LEU A 56 11.42 -10.63 19.85
C LEU A 56 12.56 -9.76 19.31
N ILE A 57 13.56 -10.36 18.67
CA ILE A 57 14.63 -9.59 17.97
C ILE A 57 14.01 -8.73 16.87
N GLN A 58 13.09 -9.30 16.12
CA GLN A 58 12.37 -8.56 15.08
C GLN A 58 11.50 -7.43 15.66
N ASP A 59 10.82 -7.66 16.77
CA ASP A 59 10.04 -6.61 17.45
C ASP A 59 10.95 -5.44 17.88
N ILE A 60 12.13 -5.74 18.46
CA ILE A 60 13.11 -4.72 18.84
C ILE A 60 13.60 -3.96 17.60
N TRP A 61 13.90 -4.67 16.51
CA TRP A 61 14.33 -4.10 15.24
C TRP A 61 13.28 -3.13 14.67
N VAL A 62 12.05 -3.59 14.54
CA VAL A 62 10.93 -2.80 14.03
C VAL A 62 10.69 -1.56 14.90
N TYR A 63 10.70 -1.72 16.22
CA TYR A 63 10.51 -0.62 17.17
C TYR A 63 11.58 0.47 17.02
N LEU A 64 12.85 0.07 16.95
CA LEU A 64 13.98 1.00 16.79
C LEU A 64 13.90 1.72 15.43
N LYS A 65 13.55 0.99 14.36
CA LYS A 65 13.42 1.55 13.02
C LYS A 65 12.28 2.58 12.93
N GLN A 66 11.08 2.24 13.40
CA GLN A 66 9.91 3.13 13.36
C GLN A 66 10.16 4.44 14.12
N ARG A 67 10.93 4.38 15.20
CA ARG A 67 11.29 5.56 15.99
C ARG A 67 12.58 6.26 15.54
N LYS A 68 13.16 5.85 14.41
CA LYS A 68 14.43 6.38 13.87
C LYS A 68 15.59 6.30 14.87
N MET A 69 15.56 5.30 15.74
CA MET A 69 16.61 5.04 16.76
C MET A 69 17.61 3.96 16.32
N LEU A 70 17.34 3.26 15.21
CA LEU A 70 18.22 2.19 14.73
C LEU A 70 19.54 2.77 14.24
N ARG A 71 20.67 2.31 14.85
CA ARG A 71 22.01 2.72 14.50
C ARG A 71 22.84 1.53 14.02
N LYS A 72 23.95 1.79 13.34
CA LYS A 72 24.85 0.75 12.80
C LYS A 72 25.25 -0.31 13.85
N HIS A 73 25.66 0.13 15.04
CA HIS A 73 26.11 -0.76 16.10
C HIS A 73 24.97 -1.59 16.72
N HIS A 74 23.71 -1.10 16.68
CA HIS A 74 22.56 -1.89 17.09
C HIS A 74 22.37 -3.11 16.20
N ILE A 75 22.57 -2.93 14.88
CA ILE A 75 22.41 -3.99 13.90
C ILE A 75 23.35 -5.16 14.18
N TYR A 76 24.63 -4.87 14.51
CA TYR A 76 25.59 -5.91 14.85
C TYR A 76 25.22 -6.75 16.07
N LEU A 77 24.54 -6.14 17.04
CA LEU A 77 24.06 -6.84 18.22
C LEU A 77 22.82 -7.67 17.98
N LEU A 78 21.99 -7.24 17.03
CA LEU A 78 20.72 -7.88 16.71
C LEU A 78 20.82 -8.96 15.63
N ILE A 79 21.94 -9.07 14.92
CA ILE A 79 22.18 -10.13 13.94
C ILE A 79 22.50 -11.44 14.68
N SER A 80 21.56 -12.38 14.67
CA SER A 80 21.62 -13.67 15.33
C SER A 80 21.50 -14.81 14.32
N PRO A 81 22.06 -16.01 14.58
CA PRO A 81 21.90 -17.20 13.73
C PRO A 81 20.43 -17.59 13.49
N TYR A 82 19.55 -17.19 14.39
CA TYR A 82 18.12 -17.47 14.34
C TYR A 82 17.31 -16.39 13.61
N THR A 83 17.98 -15.32 13.13
CA THR A 83 17.29 -14.23 12.40
C THR A 83 16.71 -14.77 11.11
N ARG A 84 15.41 -14.62 10.95
CA ARG A 84 14.65 -15.05 9.75
C ARG A 84 14.21 -13.90 8.87
N THR A 85 14.11 -12.71 9.44
CA THR A 85 13.69 -11.50 8.74
C THR A 85 14.67 -10.38 9.04
N MET A 86 15.13 -9.71 7.99
CA MET A 86 16.05 -8.58 8.10
C MET A 86 15.58 -7.45 7.18
N ASP A 87 15.18 -6.35 7.79
CA ASP A 87 14.80 -5.14 7.09
C ASP A 87 15.93 -4.11 7.19
N LEU A 88 16.69 -3.97 6.12
CA LEU A 88 17.75 -2.98 5.95
C LEU A 88 17.33 -1.83 5.02
N SER A 89 16.03 -1.63 4.76
CA SER A 89 15.58 -0.55 3.89
C SER A 89 15.96 0.82 4.45
N HIS A 90 16.31 1.76 3.57
CA HIS A 90 16.80 3.11 3.94
C HIS A 90 18.00 3.09 4.93
N CYS A 91 18.89 2.12 4.80
CA CYS A 91 20.01 1.99 5.72
C CYS A 91 21.14 2.95 5.33
N GLU A 92 21.42 3.95 6.14
CA GLU A 92 22.52 4.92 5.94
C GLU A 92 23.90 4.35 6.33
N ALA A 93 23.95 3.15 6.92
CA ALA A 93 25.16 2.55 7.43
C ALA A 93 25.89 1.74 6.34
N ASP A 94 27.09 1.19 6.71
CA ASP A 94 27.87 0.33 5.85
C ASP A 94 27.14 -0.99 5.54
N LEU A 95 26.31 -0.94 4.51
CA LEU A 95 25.49 -2.06 4.06
C LEU A 95 26.35 -3.27 3.65
N GLY A 96 27.56 -3.04 3.12
CA GLY A 96 28.46 -4.11 2.70
C GLY A 96 28.89 -4.99 3.87
N LEU A 97 29.33 -4.38 4.96
CA LEU A 97 29.69 -5.11 6.17
C LEU A 97 28.49 -5.82 6.80
N MET A 98 27.33 -5.21 6.78
CA MET A 98 26.10 -5.84 7.28
C MET A 98 25.71 -7.07 6.48
N LEU A 99 25.77 -7.00 5.16
CA LEU A 99 25.52 -8.15 4.28
C LEU A 99 26.52 -9.27 4.53
N LEU A 100 27.80 -8.93 4.71
CA LEU A 100 28.82 -9.90 5.03
C LEU A 100 28.55 -10.62 6.36
N LEU A 101 28.21 -9.87 7.41
CA LEU A 101 27.83 -10.45 8.71
C LEU A 101 26.56 -11.31 8.61
N THR A 102 25.57 -10.84 7.87
CA THR A 102 24.34 -11.58 7.61
C THR A 102 24.63 -12.90 6.92
N SER A 103 25.46 -12.88 5.88
CA SER A 103 25.85 -14.08 5.13
C SER A 103 26.59 -15.11 5.97
N GLN A 104 27.36 -14.65 6.97
CA GLN A 104 28.12 -15.52 7.87
C GLN A 104 27.33 -16.04 9.07
N ARG A 105 26.29 -15.33 9.50
CA ARG A 105 25.55 -15.67 10.72
C ARG A 105 24.14 -16.18 10.47
N CYS A 106 23.43 -15.65 9.47
CA CYS A 106 22.00 -15.86 9.29
C CYS A 106 21.66 -16.91 8.22
N PHE A 107 22.14 -18.14 8.38
CA PHE A 107 21.90 -19.22 7.40
C PHE A 107 20.42 -19.58 7.20
N GLN A 108 19.54 -19.18 8.13
CA GLN A 108 18.10 -19.43 8.07
C GLN A 108 17.30 -18.19 7.64
N LEU A 109 17.97 -17.17 7.12
CA LEU A 109 17.31 -15.94 6.68
C LEU A 109 16.32 -16.26 5.56
N LYS A 110 15.05 -15.81 5.74
CA LYS A 110 13.95 -16.02 4.79
C LYS A 110 13.54 -14.75 4.08
N HIS A 111 13.57 -13.64 4.80
CA HIS A 111 13.10 -12.35 4.30
C HIS A 111 14.23 -11.32 4.42
N LEU A 112 14.58 -10.72 3.28
CA LEU A 112 15.61 -9.68 3.19
C LEU A 112 15.03 -8.48 2.44
N ASP A 113 15.01 -7.34 3.11
CA ASP A 113 14.64 -6.06 2.51
C ASP A 113 15.87 -5.16 2.41
N LEU A 114 16.23 -4.81 1.19
CA LEU A 114 17.33 -3.91 0.84
C LEU A 114 16.85 -2.67 0.10
N SER A 115 15.53 -2.42 0.07
CA SER A 115 14.94 -1.33 -0.70
C SER A 115 15.50 0.04 -0.31
N HIS A 116 15.46 0.97 -1.27
CA HIS A 116 15.93 2.35 -1.12
C HIS A 116 17.40 2.48 -0.70
N ASN A 117 18.26 1.55 -1.10
CA ASN A 117 19.68 1.60 -0.82
C ASN A 117 20.52 1.64 -2.10
N ARG A 118 21.73 2.20 -1.97
CA ARG A 118 22.80 1.96 -2.94
C ARG A 118 23.48 0.65 -2.61
N LEU A 119 23.30 -0.35 -3.46
CA LEU A 119 23.79 -1.69 -3.19
C LEU A 119 25.31 -1.79 -3.44
N PRO A 120 26.07 -2.32 -2.48
CA PRO A 120 27.49 -2.65 -2.66
C PRO A 120 27.58 -3.94 -3.49
N ARG A 121 27.87 -3.82 -4.78
CA ARG A 121 27.83 -4.95 -5.77
C ARG A 121 28.68 -6.14 -5.37
N ASP A 122 29.94 -5.89 -4.98
CA ASP A 122 30.90 -6.95 -4.65
C ASP A 122 30.48 -7.75 -3.42
N GLN A 123 30.06 -7.04 -2.37
CA GLN A 123 29.61 -7.68 -1.13
C GLN A 123 28.29 -8.44 -1.33
N LEU A 124 27.38 -7.90 -2.13
CA LEU A 124 26.12 -8.57 -2.41
C LEU A 124 26.35 -9.84 -3.24
N SER A 125 27.20 -9.78 -4.24
CA SER A 125 27.55 -10.96 -5.06
C SER A 125 28.17 -12.09 -4.26
N THR A 126 28.96 -11.79 -3.23
CA THR A 126 29.58 -12.77 -2.33
C THR A 126 28.64 -13.28 -1.25
N SER A 127 27.68 -12.45 -0.80
CA SER A 127 26.77 -12.80 0.30
C SER A 127 25.55 -13.61 -0.16
N LEU A 128 24.96 -13.30 -1.31
CA LEU A 128 23.76 -13.98 -1.82
C LEU A 128 23.91 -15.49 -1.96
N PRO A 129 25.03 -16.04 -2.44
CA PRO A 129 25.21 -17.49 -2.58
C PRO A 129 25.07 -18.28 -1.28
N THR A 130 25.30 -17.66 -0.13
CA THR A 130 25.19 -18.31 1.19
C THR A 130 23.76 -18.26 1.75
N LEU A 131 22.92 -17.35 1.26
CA LEU A 131 21.57 -17.11 1.75
C LEU A 131 20.51 -17.97 1.00
N THR A 132 20.77 -19.27 0.89
CA THR A 132 19.95 -20.23 0.11
C THR A 132 18.57 -20.50 0.68
N CYS A 133 18.25 -19.99 1.88
CA CYS A 133 16.94 -20.12 2.51
C CYS A 133 15.99 -18.95 2.22
N LEU A 134 16.43 -17.96 1.42
CA LEU A 134 15.60 -16.79 1.09
C LEU A 134 14.32 -17.22 0.37
N THR A 135 13.22 -16.74 0.90
CA THR A 135 11.86 -16.90 0.34
C THR A 135 11.29 -15.57 -0.14
N SER A 136 11.75 -14.45 0.41
CA SER A 136 11.30 -13.12 0.03
C SER A 136 12.47 -12.15 -0.01
N VAL A 137 12.62 -11.44 -1.11
CA VAL A 137 13.64 -10.40 -1.30
C VAL A 137 12.98 -9.14 -1.85
N CYS A 138 13.21 -8.02 -1.18
CA CYS A 138 12.80 -6.70 -1.65
C CYS A 138 14.05 -5.90 -2.05
N LEU A 139 14.10 -5.47 -3.30
CA LEU A 139 15.16 -4.68 -3.92
C LEU A 139 14.61 -3.38 -4.53
N ALA A 140 13.38 -3.00 -4.19
CA ALA A 140 12.72 -1.84 -4.75
C ALA A 140 13.56 -0.56 -4.59
N HIS A 141 13.56 0.28 -5.61
CA HIS A 141 14.33 1.53 -5.62
C HIS A 141 15.84 1.33 -5.38
N THR A 142 16.42 0.25 -5.91
CA THR A 142 17.85 0.00 -5.82
C THR A 142 18.55 0.02 -7.18
N SER A 143 19.88 0.06 -7.15
CA SER A 143 20.72 -0.04 -8.34
C SER A 143 21.15 -1.48 -8.65
N ILE A 144 20.26 -2.46 -8.39
CA ILE A 144 20.55 -3.86 -8.75
C ILE A 144 20.70 -4.01 -10.26
N THR A 145 21.56 -4.95 -10.68
CA THR A 145 21.90 -5.21 -12.08
C THR A 145 21.65 -6.67 -12.45
N ASP A 146 21.56 -6.96 -13.74
CA ASP A 146 21.33 -8.31 -14.27
C ASP A 146 22.27 -9.40 -13.72
N PRO A 147 23.61 -9.18 -13.57
CA PRO A 147 24.48 -10.17 -12.95
C PRO A 147 24.10 -10.57 -11.53
N LEU A 148 23.59 -9.62 -10.74
CA LEU A 148 23.13 -9.93 -9.37
C LEU A 148 21.81 -10.73 -9.38
N LEU A 149 20.92 -10.47 -10.33
CA LEU A 149 19.72 -11.28 -10.54
C LEU A 149 20.06 -12.70 -10.99
N SER A 150 21.11 -12.86 -11.83
CA SER A 150 21.60 -14.18 -12.22
C SER A 150 22.10 -14.99 -11.02
N ILE A 151 22.75 -14.33 -10.04
CA ILE A 151 23.15 -14.96 -8.78
C ILE A 151 21.94 -15.40 -7.96
N LEU A 152 20.90 -14.58 -7.85
CA LEU A 152 19.64 -14.99 -7.22
C LEU A 152 19.03 -16.20 -7.93
N GLY A 153 19.00 -16.17 -9.27
CA GLY A 153 18.50 -17.29 -10.09
C GLY A 153 19.30 -18.60 -9.93
N LEU A 154 20.58 -18.51 -9.60
CA LEU A 154 21.44 -19.68 -9.36
C LEU A 154 21.26 -20.28 -7.97
N TYR A 155 21.14 -19.46 -6.92
CA TYR A 155 21.29 -19.91 -5.53
C TYR A 155 19.99 -19.85 -4.72
N CYS A 156 18.99 -19.02 -5.10
CA CYS A 156 17.78 -18.79 -4.30
C CYS A 156 16.56 -19.55 -4.84
N SER A 157 16.67 -20.87 -4.97
CA SER A 157 15.59 -21.71 -5.53
C SER A 157 14.28 -21.74 -4.72
N LYS A 158 14.33 -21.29 -3.45
CA LYS A 158 13.17 -21.22 -2.56
C LYS A 158 12.43 -19.88 -2.63
N LEU A 159 12.86 -18.98 -3.53
CA LEU A 159 12.30 -17.64 -3.63
C LEU A 159 10.86 -17.70 -4.12
N THR A 160 9.94 -17.14 -3.32
CA THR A 160 8.50 -17.04 -3.61
C THR A 160 8.03 -15.62 -3.82
N SER A 161 8.76 -14.62 -3.31
CA SER A 161 8.42 -13.21 -3.46
C SER A 161 9.65 -12.41 -3.83
N LEU A 162 9.58 -11.65 -4.91
CA LEU A 162 10.63 -10.75 -5.38
C LEU A 162 10.03 -9.40 -5.73
N ASP A 163 10.60 -8.34 -5.17
CA ASP A 163 10.26 -6.97 -5.49
C ASP A 163 11.45 -6.28 -6.18
N LEU A 164 11.27 -5.94 -7.42
CA LEU A 164 12.19 -5.20 -8.28
C LEU A 164 11.61 -3.84 -8.71
N SER A 165 10.59 -3.34 -8.02
CA SER A 165 9.92 -2.10 -8.38
C SER A 165 10.92 -0.94 -8.44
N TYR A 166 10.83 -0.14 -9.49
CA TYR A 166 11.72 1.01 -9.74
C TYR A 166 13.22 0.67 -9.83
N CYS A 167 13.57 -0.57 -10.25
CA CYS A 167 14.94 -0.99 -10.51
C CYS A 167 15.33 -0.69 -11.95
N THR A 168 15.82 0.51 -12.22
CA THR A 168 16.09 1.00 -13.58
C THR A 168 17.27 0.34 -14.29
N GLN A 169 18.13 -0.43 -13.59
CA GLN A 169 19.27 -1.12 -14.18
C GLN A 169 19.00 -2.61 -14.47
N VAL A 170 17.80 -3.08 -14.18
CA VAL A 170 17.36 -4.44 -14.52
C VAL A 170 16.80 -4.44 -15.93
N SER A 171 17.22 -5.41 -16.75
CA SER A 171 16.72 -5.62 -18.11
C SER A 171 16.07 -7.00 -18.27
N ASP A 172 15.61 -7.26 -19.49
CA ASP A 172 15.06 -8.55 -19.92
C ASP A 172 16.02 -9.72 -19.64
N ASN A 173 17.32 -9.51 -19.80
CA ASN A 173 18.33 -10.53 -19.53
C ASN A 173 18.38 -10.91 -18.05
N GLY A 174 18.27 -9.92 -17.16
CA GLY A 174 18.22 -10.15 -15.73
C GLY A 174 17.00 -10.97 -15.32
N LEU A 175 15.83 -10.61 -15.81
CA LEU A 175 14.59 -11.34 -15.53
C LEU A 175 14.63 -12.75 -16.11
N SER A 176 15.13 -12.92 -17.34
CA SER A 176 15.29 -14.23 -17.96
C SER A 176 16.21 -15.15 -17.16
N SER A 177 17.34 -14.64 -16.67
CA SER A 177 18.31 -15.42 -15.88
C SER A 177 17.75 -15.94 -14.54
N LEU A 178 16.73 -15.26 -14.00
CA LEU A 178 16.03 -15.71 -12.80
C LEU A 178 15.10 -16.90 -13.06
N ILE A 179 14.46 -16.95 -14.22
CA ILE A 179 13.27 -17.77 -14.47
C ILE A 179 13.54 -18.87 -15.50
N VAL A 180 14.31 -18.56 -16.53
CA VAL A 180 14.57 -19.46 -17.67
C VAL A 180 15.87 -20.21 -17.48
N PRO A 181 15.92 -21.54 -17.72
CA PRO A 181 17.12 -22.33 -17.55
C PRO A 181 18.08 -22.15 -18.75
N GLN A 182 18.60 -20.95 -18.92
CA GLN A 182 19.60 -20.62 -19.95
C GLN A 182 20.61 -19.61 -19.35
N ASP A 183 21.85 -19.67 -19.88
CA ASP A 183 22.85 -18.68 -19.55
C ASP A 183 22.58 -17.33 -20.25
N SER A 184 23.42 -16.33 -19.98
CA SER A 184 23.33 -15.01 -20.59
C SER A 184 23.53 -14.98 -22.11
N ALA A 185 24.03 -16.08 -22.71
CA ALA A 185 24.19 -16.28 -24.15
C ALA A 185 22.99 -17.03 -24.77
N GLY A 186 21.96 -17.35 -23.97
CA GLY A 186 20.78 -18.10 -24.43
C GLY A 186 21.03 -19.62 -24.56
N ILE A 187 22.14 -20.13 -24.04
CA ILE A 187 22.46 -21.56 -24.06
C ILE A 187 21.75 -22.24 -22.89
N PRO A 188 20.98 -23.34 -23.11
CA PRO A 188 20.29 -24.05 -22.06
C PRO A 188 21.25 -24.51 -20.94
N ASP A 189 21.06 -23.98 -19.76
CA ASP A 189 21.83 -24.37 -18.54
C ASP A 189 20.87 -24.53 -17.37
N LYS A 190 20.69 -25.75 -16.87
CA LYS A 190 19.77 -26.08 -15.77
C LYS A 190 20.15 -25.45 -14.43
N ARG A 191 21.33 -24.88 -14.31
CA ARG A 191 21.75 -24.16 -13.09
C ARG A 191 21.04 -22.82 -12.96
N PHE A 192 20.74 -22.17 -14.08
CA PHE A 192 19.98 -20.89 -14.10
C PHE A 192 18.47 -21.12 -13.98
N GLY A 193 17.75 -20.07 -13.75
CA GLY A 193 16.29 -20.07 -13.74
C GLY A 193 15.68 -20.89 -12.62
N GLN A 194 16.33 -20.92 -11.44
CA GLN A 194 15.85 -21.70 -10.31
C GLN A 194 14.67 -21.06 -9.56
N CYS A 195 14.40 -19.78 -9.75
CA CYS A 195 13.33 -19.06 -9.03
C CYS A 195 11.92 -19.37 -9.57
N ARG A 196 11.61 -20.62 -9.86
CA ARG A 196 10.32 -21.06 -10.44
C ARG A 196 9.18 -21.12 -9.44
N LEU A 197 9.46 -21.02 -8.13
CA LEU A 197 8.46 -21.01 -7.08
C LEU A 197 7.90 -19.62 -6.80
N LEU A 198 8.27 -18.61 -7.62
CA LEU A 198 7.76 -17.26 -7.47
C LEU A 198 6.24 -17.24 -7.57
N THR A 199 5.62 -16.76 -6.50
CA THR A 199 4.19 -16.47 -6.40
C THR A 199 3.90 -14.98 -6.49
N LYS A 200 4.89 -14.14 -6.15
CA LYS A 200 4.78 -12.69 -6.17
C LYS A 200 6.00 -12.09 -6.87
N LEU A 201 5.75 -11.35 -7.95
CA LEU A 201 6.72 -10.60 -8.72
C LEU A 201 6.24 -9.16 -8.88
N LEU A 202 6.95 -8.22 -8.27
CA LEU A 202 6.67 -6.80 -8.36
C LEU A 202 7.77 -6.14 -9.20
N ILE A 203 7.39 -5.46 -10.26
CA ILE A 203 8.29 -4.82 -11.25
C ILE A 203 7.76 -3.47 -11.72
N ALA A 204 6.85 -2.86 -10.95
CA ALA A 204 6.33 -1.54 -11.26
C ALA A 204 7.45 -0.52 -11.46
N GLY A 205 7.36 0.33 -12.47
CA GLY A 205 8.34 1.38 -12.73
C GLY A 205 9.73 0.90 -13.22
N SER A 206 9.92 -0.38 -13.54
CA SER A 206 11.18 -0.91 -14.11
C SER A 206 11.14 -0.84 -15.64
N GLN A 207 11.58 0.30 -16.18
CA GLN A 207 11.39 0.69 -17.58
C GLN A 207 12.15 -0.17 -18.60
N ASN A 208 13.22 -0.87 -18.19
CA ASN A 208 14.05 -1.69 -19.08
C ASN A 208 13.58 -3.15 -19.19
N ILE A 209 12.46 -3.48 -18.54
CA ILE A 209 11.81 -4.79 -18.65
C ILE A 209 10.71 -4.68 -19.71
N SER A 210 10.88 -5.38 -20.82
CA SER A 210 9.92 -5.34 -21.92
C SER A 210 8.70 -6.21 -21.66
N HIS A 211 7.63 -5.91 -22.37
CA HIS A 211 6.41 -6.71 -22.39
C HIS A 211 6.67 -8.20 -22.73
N ASN A 212 7.60 -8.45 -23.67
CA ASN A 212 7.96 -9.81 -24.06
C ASN A 212 8.61 -10.61 -22.92
N SER A 213 9.41 -9.98 -22.08
CA SER A 213 9.99 -10.65 -20.91
C SER A 213 8.93 -11.05 -19.90
N ILE A 214 7.88 -10.26 -19.75
CA ILE A 214 6.77 -10.59 -18.86
C ILE A 214 5.93 -11.73 -19.43
N LEU A 215 5.72 -11.77 -20.74
CA LEU A 215 5.11 -12.94 -21.41
C LEU A 215 5.85 -14.23 -21.05
N VAL A 216 7.18 -14.21 -21.18
CA VAL A 216 8.06 -15.35 -20.82
C VAL A 216 7.93 -15.68 -19.34
N ALA A 217 7.91 -14.67 -18.46
CA ALA A 217 7.76 -14.87 -17.03
C ALA A 217 6.44 -15.56 -16.68
N VAL A 218 5.32 -15.10 -17.23
CA VAL A 218 3.98 -15.69 -16.98
C VAL A 218 3.92 -17.13 -17.48
N LEU A 219 4.57 -17.44 -18.60
CA LEU A 219 4.63 -18.81 -19.14
C LEU A 219 5.41 -19.77 -18.21
N HIS A 220 6.52 -19.33 -17.65
CA HIS A 220 7.41 -20.20 -16.85
C HIS A 220 7.07 -20.22 -15.35
N LEU A 221 6.45 -19.17 -14.81
CA LEU A 221 6.07 -19.07 -13.40
C LEU A 221 4.66 -19.62 -13.16
N HIS A 222 4.56 -20.95 -13.00
CA HIS A 222 3.28 -21.64 -12.84
C HIS A 222 2.54 -21.33 -11.53
N HIS A 223 3.25 -20.79 -10.55
CA HIS A 223 2.72 -20.47 -9.22
C HIS A 223 2.47 -18.96 -9.03
N LEU A 224 2.61 -18.16 -10.11
CA LEU A 224 2.45 -16.72 -10.02
C LEU A 224 1.00 -16.35 -9.65
N VAL A 225 0.88 -15.58 -8.58
CA VAL A 225 -0.40 -15.10 -8.01
C VAL A 225 -0.48 -13.59 -8.07
N VAL A 226 0.62 -12.89 -7.79
CA VAL A 226 0.69 -11.43 -7.83
C VAL A 226 1.76 -11.02 -8.83
N LEU A 227 1.32 -10.32 -9.85
CA LEU A 227 2.17 -9.68 -10.86
C LEU A 227 1.86 -8.19 -10.84
N ASP A 228 2.75 -7.39 -10.29
CA ASP A 228 2.66 -5.94 -10.32
C ASP A 228 3.43 -5.42 -11.54
N TYR A 229 2.76 -5.45 -12.65
CA TYR A 229 3.20 -4.92 -13.93
C TYR A 229 2.10 -4.03 -14.50
N HIS A 230 2.46 -2.88 -15.03
CA HIS A 230 1.52 -1.82 -15.43
C HIS A 230 0.45 -2.29 -16.44
N ASP A 231 0.75 -3.26 -17.29
CA ASP A 231 -0.19 -3.81 -18.28
C ASP A 231 -0.20 -5.35 -18.29
N SER A 232 -0.63 -5.94 -17.19
CA SER A 232 -0.78 -7.39 -17.08
C SER A 232 -1.96 -7.91 -17.92
N VAL A 233 -2.97 -7.07 -18.18
CA VAL A 233 -4.10 -7.40 -19.06
C VAL A 233 -3.61 -7.62 -20.48
N GLY A 234 -2.81 -6.70 -21.06
CA GLY A 234 -2.24 -6.84 -22.39
C GLY A 234 -1.31 -8.05 -22.51
N VAL A 235 -0.54 -8.37 -21.47
CA VAL A 235 0.26 -9.61 -21.43
C VAL A 235 -0.61 -10.84 -21.57
N VAL A 236 -1.67 -10.94 -20.79
CA VAL A 236 -2.58 -12.10 -20.81
C VAL A 236 -3.32 -12.19 -22.12
N GLU A 237 -3.84 -11.07 -22.63
CA GLU A 237 -4.46 -10.99 -23.95
C GLU A 237 -3.54 -11.56 -25.05
N GLN A 238 -2.30 -11.09 -25.11
CA GLN A 238 -1.33 -11.54 -26.11
C GLN A 238 -1.03 -13.04 -26.00
N LEU A 239 -0.94 -13.59 -24.77
CA LEU A 239 -0.76 -15.02 -24.56
C LEU A 239 -1.95 -15.84 -25.07
N VAL A 240 -3.17 -15.36 -24.86
CA VAL A 240 -4.41 -16.01 -25.34
C VAL A 240 -4.45 -15.96 -26.86
N LEU A 241 -4.23 -14.80 -27.49
CA LEU A 241 -4.26 -14.62 -28.93
C LEU A 241 -3.19 -15.44 -29.67
N GLN A 242 -2.00 -15.62 -29.04
CA GLN A 242 -0.95 -16.48 -29.60
C GLN A 242 -1.18 -17.98 -29.39
N GLY A 243 -2.21 -18.36 -28.67
CA GLY A 243 -2.49 -19.77 -28.35
C GLY A 243 -1.40 -20.44 -27.51
N LYS A 244 -0.60 -19.67 -26.80
CA LYS A 244 0.52 -20.17 -25.97
C LYS A 244 0.09 -20.57 -24.57
N LEU A 245 -1.12 -20.24 -24.16
CA LEU A 245 -1.63 -20.51 -22.83
C LEU A 245 -2.43 -21.82 -22.83
N ASP A 246 -1.88 -22.83 -22.17
CA ASP A 246 -2.45 -24.17 -22.03
C ASP A 246 -3.20 -24.39 -20.70
N ARG A 247 -3.22 -23.35 -19.85
CA ARG A 247 -3.76 -23.40 -18.47
C ARG A 247 -4.42 -22.11 -18.07
N LYS A 248 -5.28 -22.19 -17.05
CA LYS A 248 -5.77 -21.01 -16.34
C LYS A 248 -4.66 -20.43 -15.47
N LEU A 249 -4.58 -19.11 -15.41
CA LEU A 249 -3.67 -18.37 -14.57
C LEU A 249 -4.26 -18.19 -13.17
N ARG A 250 -3.38 -18.10 -12.17
CA ARG A 250 -3.78 -17.90 -10.76
C ARG A 250 -3.63 -16.45 -10.30
N LEU A 251 -3.56 -15.51 -11.25
CA LEU A 251 -3.39 -14.10 -10.91
C LEU A 251 -4.58 -13.60 -10.09
N ARG A 252 -4.28 -12.92 -9.00
CA ARG A 252 -5.27 -12.23 -8.14
C ARG A 252 -5.36 -10.75 -8.45
N SER A 253 -4.41 -10.20 -9.20
CA SER A 253 -4.41 -8.80 -9.61
C SER A 253 -4.28 -8.69 -11.12
N LEU A 254 -5.08 -7.79 -11.70
CA LEU A 254 -4.97 -7.39 -13.10
C LEU A 254 -4.79 -5.87 -13.17
N HIS A 255 -3.83 -5.44 -13.98
CA HIS A 255 -3.54 -4.05 -14.26
C HIS A 255 -3.67 -3.78 -15.75
N SER A 256 -4.38 -2.74 -16.14
CA SER A 256 -4.51 -2.27 -17.51
C SER A 256 -4.13 -0.80 -17.59
N MET A 257 -3.16 -0.48 -18.44
CA MET A 257 -2.69 0.88 -18.70
C MET A 257 -3.19 1.40 -20.07
N GLY A 258 -4.45 1.20 -20.32
CA GLY A 258 -5.16 1.91 -21.37
C GLY A 258 -4.89 1.52 -22.83
N ALA A 259 -3.97 0.61 -23.09
CA ALA A 259 -3.58 0.26 -24.47
C ALA A 259 -4.43 -0.86 -25.11
N SER A 260 -5.30 -1.48 -24.34
CA SER A 260 -5.97 -2.70 -24.72
C SER A 260 -7.26 -2.43 -25.52
N SER A 261 -7.65 -3.39 -26.37
CA SER A 261 -8.93 -3.36 -27.07
C SER A 261 -10.10 -3.50 -26.09
N SER A 262 -11.32 -3.21 -26.55
CA SER A 262 -12.53 -3.37 -25.73
C SER A 262 -12.69 -4.79 -25.17
N ASP A 263 -12.14 -5.79 -25.86
CA ASP A 263 -12.28 -7.20 -25.50
C ASP A 263 -11.13 -7.76 -24.66
N SER A 264 -10.03 -7.01 -24.53
CA SER A 264 -8.82 -7.46 -23.81
C SER A 264 -9.09 -7.84 -22.37
N LEU A 265 -9.91 -7.05 -21.67
CA LEU A 265 -10.28 -7.32 -20.29
C LEU A 265 -11.10 -8.61 -20.17
N SER A 266 -12.08 -8.82 -21.06
CA SER A 266 -12.89 -10.03 -21.11
C SER A 266 -12.04 -11.27 -21.41
N LEU A 267 -11.08 -11.17 -22.34
CA LEU A 267 -10.13 -12.25 -22.63
C LEU A 267 -9.25 -12.55 -21.42
N ALA A 268 -8.71 -11.54 -20.75
CA ALA A 268 -7.88 -11.74 -19.57
C ALA A 268 -8.67 -12.40 -18.43
N VAL A 269 -9.90 -11.98 -18.20
CA VAL A 269 -10.79 -12.53 -17.17
C VAL A 269 -11.16 -13.98 -17.46
N SER A 270 -11.35 -14.36 -18.75
CA SER A 270 -11.68 -15.73 -19.13
C SER A 270 -10.65 -16.77 -18.68
N VAL A 271 -9.37 -16.36 -18.56
CA VAL A 271 -8.26 -17.23 -18.14
C VAL A 271 -7.78 -16.95 -16.70
N CYS A 272 -8.13 -15.80 -16.11
CA CYS A 272 -7.77 -15.39 -14.76
C CYS A 272 -9.00 -15.38 -13.84
N SER A 273 -9.53 -16.55 -13.48
CA SER A 273 -10.78 -16.64 -12.69
C SER A 273 -10.64 -16.32 -11.20
N MET A 274 -9.42 -16.10 -10.67
CA MET A 274 -9.15 -15.86 -9.26
C MET A 274 -8.84 -14.40 -8.94
N VAL A 275 -9.19 -13.48 -9.83
CA VAL A 275 -8.89 -12.05 -9.65
C VAL A 275 -9.72 -11.46 -8.54
N GLU A 276 -9.04 -10.83 -7.59
CA GLU A 276 -9.61 -10.13 -6.44
C GLU A 276 -9.43 -8.61 -6.57
N TYR A 277 -8.39 -8.18 -7.29
CA TYR A 277 -7.98 -6.79 -7.44
C TYR A 277 -7.84 -6.41 -8.91
N VAL A 278 -8.46 -5.30 -9.31
CA VAL A 278 -8.37 -4.77 -10.67
C VAL A 278 -7.99 -3.30 -10.62
N TYR A 279 -6.93 -2.93 -11.34
CA TYR A 279 -6.50 -1.56 -11.56
C TYR A 279 -6.60 -1.23 -13.05
N ILE A 280 -7.41 -0.23 -13.40
CA ILE A 280 -7.66 0.18 -14.77
C ILE A 280 -7.35 1.66 -14.91
N VAL A 281 -6.43 1.97 -15.81
CA VAL A 281 -6.26 3.32 -16.36
C VAL A 281 -7.02 3.37 -17.67
N THR A 282 -7.92 4.33 -17.80
CA THR A 282 -8.76 4.42 -19.00
C THR A 282 -7.95 4.92 -20.21
N SER A 283 -8.39 4.51 -21.41
CA SER A 283 -7.84 4.93 -22.68
C SER A 283 -8.95 5.34 -23.65
N ASP A 284 -8.57 6.02 -24.73
CA ASP A 284 -9.50 6.42 -25.81
C ASP A 284 -10.17 5.22 -26.50
N ASN A 285 -9.59 4.01 -26.36
CA ASN A 285 -10.11 2.77 -26.95
C ASN A 285 -11.14 2.07 -26.06
N MET A 286 -11.36 2.55 -24.82
CA MET A 286 -12.36 1.96 -23.95
C MET A 286 -13.77 2.37 -24.37
N THR A 287 -14.63 1.37 -24.49
CA THR A 287 -16.05 1.54 -24.73
C THR A 287 -16.85 1.33 -23.46
N SER A 288 -18.14 1.70 -23.49
CA SER A 288 -19.05 1.45 -22.36
C SER A 288 -19.16 -0.03 -21.98
N THR A 289 -18.81 -0.93 -22.89
CA THR A 289 -18.87 -2.39 -22.65
C THR A 289 -17.59 -2.97 -22.08
N THR A 290 -16.47 -2.24 -22.11
CA THR A 290 -15.16 -2.77 -21.67
C THR A 290 -15.18 -3.24 -20.21
N LEU A 291 -15.79 -2.47 -19.31
CA LEU A 291 -15.84 -2.83 -17.89
C LEU A 291 -16.83 -3.98 -17.62
N LEU A 292 -17.74 -4.31 -18.54
CA LEU A 292 -18.65 -5.45 -18.39
C LEU A 292 -17.91 -6.78 -18.37
N GLY A 293 -16.68 -6.85 -18.91
CA GLY A 293 -15.82 -8.02 -18.75
C GLY A 293 -15.52 -8.39 -17.28
N LEU A 294 -15.69 -7.46 -16.34
CA LEU A 294 -15.54 -7.73 -14.91
C LEU A 294 -16.70 -8.55 -14.34
N LEU A 295 -17.84 -8.64 -15.02
CA LEU A 295 -19.00 -9.41 -14.54
C LEU A 295 -18.71 -10.91 -14.36
N ASP A 296 -17.73 -11.45 -15.09
CA ASP A 296 -17.33 -12.86 -15.00
C ASP A 296 -16.40 -13.16 -13.81
N LEU A 297 -16.01 -12.12 -13.01
CA LEU A 297 -15.14 -12.26 -11.84
C LEU A 297 -15.94 -12.57 -10.59
N ASN A 298 -15.90 -13.81 -10.12
CA ASN A 298 -16.67 -14.22 -8.93
C ASN A 298 -16.05 -13.79 -7.58
N GLN A 299 -14.80 -13.30 -7.55
CA GLN A 299 -14.05 -13.04 -6.30
C GLN A 299 -13.53 -11.61 -6.20
N ILE A 300 -14.03 -10.71 -7.04
CA ILE A 300 -13.57 -9.32 -7.04
C ILE A 300 -13.87 -8.63 -5.70
N ARG A 301 -12.84 -7.99 -5.14
CA ARG A 301 -12.90 -7.27 -3.86
C ARG A 301 -12.49 -5.82 -3.98
N GLU A 302 -11.59 -5.52 -4.91
CA GLU A 302 -11.01 -4.19 -5.03
C GLU A 302 -11.07 -3.73 -6.49
N ILE A 303 -11.63 -2.56 -6.72
CA ILE A 303 -11.71 -1.91 -8.03
C ILE A 303 -11.05 -0.54 -7.92
N HIS A 304 -10.01 -0.33 -8.73
CA HIS A 304 -9.35 0.95 -8.88
C HIS A 304 -9.47 1.38 -10.35
N ILE A 305 -10.08 2.51 -10.58
CA ILE A 305 -10.23 3.10 -11.92
C ILE A 305 -9.70 4.52 -11.89
N ARG A 306 -8.80 4.83 -12.81
CA ARG A 306 -8.26 6.17 -13.01
C ARG A 306 -8.40 6.59 -14.46
N ASN A 307 -8.93 7.79 -14.68
CA ASN A 307 -9.05 8.38 -16.00
C ASN A 307 -7.93 9.39 -16.23
N GLU A 308 -6.84 8.99 -16.89
CA GLU A 308 -5.71 9.89 -17.19
C GLU A 308 -5.95 10.76 -18.44
N LEU A 309 -6.98 10.47 -19.22
CA LEU A 309 -7.26 11.17 -20.47
C LEU A 309 -8.33 12.25 -20.22
N GLY A 310 -7.88 13.49 -20.08
CA GLY A 310 -8.74 14.64 -19.76
C GLY A 310 -9.96 14.85 -20.67
N ASN A 311 -9.98 14.27 -21.87
CA ASN A 311 -11.02 14.46 -22.87
C ASN A 311 -12.08 13.36 -22.91
N TYR A 312 -11.82 12.17 -22.37
CA TYR A 312 -12.79 11.08 -22.32
C TYR A 312 -13.51 11.08 -20.96
N CYS A 313 -14.82 11.26 -20.99
CA CYS A 313 -15.67 11.10 -19.80
C CYS A 313 -16.02 9.63 -19.66
N LEU A 314 -15.60 8.97 -18.57
CA LEU A 314 -16.07 7.66 -18.18
C LEU A 314 -17.26 7.82 -17.22
N PRO A 315 -18.51 7.75 -17.67
CA PRO A 315 -19.68 7.79 -16.79
C PRO A 315 -19.70 6.51 -15.97
N VAL A 316 -19.46 6.63 -14.65
CA VAL A 316 -19.37 5.47 -13.75
C VAL A 316 -20.69 4.70 -13.75
N ARG A 317 -21.81 5.38 -13.74
CA ARG A 317 -23.12 4.72 -13.68
C ARG A 317 -23.35 3.76 -14.84
N ASP A 318 -23.08 4.19 -16.06
CA ASP A 318 -23.38 3.40 -17.26
C ASP A 318 -22.37 2.29 -17.50
N ASN A 319 -21.11 2.50 -17.12
CA ASN A 319 -20.02 1.57 -17.38
C ASN A 319 -19.74 0.62 -16.22
N LEU A 320 -19.71 1.12 -14.99
CA LEU A 320 -19.39 0.35 -13.81
C LEU A 320 -20.65 -0.07 -13.03
N GLY A 321 -21.78 0.63 -13.20
CA GLY A 321 -23.04 0.36 -12.49
C GLY A 321 -23.44 -1.11 -12.51
N PRO A 322 -23.50 -1.79 -13.67
CA PRO A 322 -23.84 -3.20 -13.74
C PRO A 322 -22.87 -4.11 -12.96
N VAL A 323 -21.58 -3.76 -12.92
CA VAL A 323 -20.56 -4.50 -12.16
C VAL A 323 -20.76 -4.28 -10.66
N LEU A 324 -21.09 -3.06 -10.24
CA LEU A 324 -21.40 -2.74 -8.84
C LEU A 324 -22.67 -3.47 -8.38
N GLU A 325 -23.71 -3.52 -9.20
CA GLU A 325 -24.95 -4.26 -8.90
C GLU A 325 -24.71 -5.77 -8.77
N ALA A 326 -23.81 -6.33 -9.58
CA ALA A 326 -23.49 -7.76 -9.55
C ALA A 326 -22.56 -8.15 -8.40
N HIS A 327 -21.59 -7.30 -8.07
CA HIS A 327 -20.49 -7.64 -7.15
C HIS A 327 -20.39 -6.74 -5.93
N GLY A 328 -21.29 -5.77 -5.75
CA GLY A 328 -21.22 -4.80 -4.67
C GLY A 328 -21.10 -5.42 -3.27
N GLU A 329 -21.77 -6.56 -3.04
CA GLU A 329 -21.66 -7.27 -1.77
C GLU A 329 -20.27 -7.89 -1.50
N THR A 330 -19.46 -8.15 -2.54
CA THR A 330 -18.11 -8.69 -2.37
C THR A 330 -17.04 -7.61 -2.29
N LEU A 331 -17.36 -6.39 -2.74
CA LEU A 331 -16.44 -5.27 -2.79
C LEU A 331 -16.10 -4.75 -1.39
N VAL A 332 -14.80 -4.61 -1.16
CA VAL A 332 -14.19 -4.12 0.08
C VAL A 332 -13.53 -2.76 -0.13
N SER A 333 -13.00 -2.52 -1.31
CA SER A 333 -12.29 -1.28 -1.64
C SER A 333 -12.69 -0.78 -3.03
N ILE A 334 -13.03 0.50 -3.11
CA ILE A 334 -13.30 1.20 -4.37
C ILE A 334 -12.46 2.47 -4.39
N ASN A 335 -11.71 2.65 -5.48
CA ASN A 335 -10.92 3.84 -5.74
C ASN A 335 -11.28 4.35 -7.15
N LEU A 336 -11.84 5.55 -7.21
CA LEU A 336 -12.25 6.21 -8.44
C LEU A 336 -11.57 7.56 -8.54
N ALA A 337 -10.74 7.74 -9.55
CA ALA A 337 -10.00 8.97 -9.78
C ALA A 337 -10.28 9.54 -11.18
N GLU A 338 -10.55 10.85 -11.25
CA GLU A 338 -10.75 11.61 -12.48
C GLU A 338 -11.90 11.10 -13.37
N VAL A 339 -12.85 10.35 -12.80
CA VAL A 339 -14.04 9.81 -13.48
C VAL A 339 -15.23 10.75 -13.40
N ASP A 340 -16.31 10.42 -14.09
CA ASP A 340 -17.51 11.23 -14.23
C ASP A 340 -18.76 10.49 -13.76
N GLN A 341 -19.81 11.23 -13.37
CA GLN A 341 -21.13 10.72 -13.02
C GLN A 341 -21.12 9.60 -11.96
N ILE A 342 -20.40 9.84 -10.84
CA ILE A 342 -20.38 8.91 -9.70
C ILE A 342 -21.73 8.92 -9.02
N ASP A 343 -22.32 7.76 -8.82
CA ASP A 343 -23.58 7.56 -8.10
C ASP A 343 -23.29 7.05 -6.68
N ILE A 344 -23.23 7.98 -5.71
CA ILE A 344 -22.96 7.65 -4.29
C ILE A 344 -24.14 6.88 -3.70
N ASP A 345 -25.37 7.19 -4.12
CA ASP A 345 -26.56 6.50 -3.64
C ASP A 345 -26.54 5.02 -4.06
N LEU A 346 -26.18 4.73 -5.32
CA LEU A 346 -25.99 3.35 -5.80
C LEU A 346 -24.88 2.64 -5.00
N LEU A 347 -23.73 3.28 -4.81
CA LEU A 347 -22.63 2.69 -4.02
C LEU A 347 -23.10 2.33 -2.60
N CYS A 348 -23.86 3.21 -1.96
CA CYS A 348 -24.40 2.98 -0.63
C CYS A 348 -25.44 1.84 -0.62
N GLU A 349 -26.21 1.69 -1.71
CA GLU A 349 -27.25 0.67 -1.85
C GLU A 349 -26.71 -0.74 -2.08
N VAL A 350 -25.62 -0.88 -2.84
CA VAL A 350 -25.14 -2.19 -3.26
C VAL A 350 -23.86 -2.63 -2.55
N CYS A 351 -23.01 -1.69 -2.09
CA CYS A 351 -21.71 -2.00 -1.53
C CYS A 351 -21.72 -2.06 0.01
N HIS A 352 -22.50 -2.96 0.59
CA HIS A 352 -22.69 -3.07 2.05
C HIS A 352 -21.42 -3.47 2.82
N ASN A 353 -20.46 -4.10 2.16
CA ASN A 353 -19.21 -4.56 2.77
C ASN A 353 -18.02 -3.62 2.50
N LEU A 354 -18.26 -2.44 1.93
CA LEU A 354 -17.22 -1.48 1.61
C LEU A 354 -16.54 -0.99 2.89
N ILE A 355 -15.20 -1.10 2.92
CA ILE A 355 -14.33 -0.66 4.01
C ILE A 355 -13.51 0.56 3.60
N HIS A 356 -13.08 0.61 2.35
CA HIS A 356 -12.23 1.66 1.82
C HIS A 356 -12.90 2.34 0.64
N LEU A 357 -13.10 3.66 0.73
CA LEU A 357 -13.64 4.49 -0.35
C LEU A 357 -12.67 5.63 -0.63
N VAL A 358 -12.18 5.69 -1.85
CA VAL A 358 -11.26 6.72 -2.32
C VAL A 358 -11.84 7.37 -3.58
N LEU A 359 -12.08 8.68 -3.53
CA LEU A 359 -12.67 9.47 -4.60
C LEU A 359 -11.78 10.69 -4.86
N LEU A 360 -10.98 10.65 -5.94
CA LEU A 360 -9.96 11.67 -6.19
C LEU A 360 -10.24 12.43 -7.49
N TRP A 361 -10.36 13.75 -7.36
CA TRP A 361 -10.45 14.69 -8.51
C TRP A 361 -11.50 14.30 -9.55
N ASN A 362 -12.63 13.78 -9.08
CA ASN A 362 -13.70 13.35 -9.95
C ASN A 362 -14.46 14.54 -10.54
N LYS A 363 -14.90 14.41 -11.79
CA LYS A 363 -15.47 15.51 -12.57
C LYS A 363 -16.89 15.83 -12.18
N SER A 364 -17.72 14.82 -11.89
CA SER A 364 -19.09 15.03 -11.47
C SER A 364 -19.67 13.90 -10.62
N TYR A 365 -20.71 14.23 -9.88
CA TYR A 365 -21.49 13.29 -9.07
C TYR A 365 -22.96 13.39 -9.50
N LEU A 366 -23.65 12.26 -9.56
CA LEU A 366 -25.08 12.25 -9.88
C LEU A 366 -25.87 12.77 -8.69
N THR A 367 -26.75 13.73 -8.94
CA THR A 367 -27.67 14.23 -7.91
C THR A 367 -28.76 13.20 -7.64
N PRO A 368 -29.14 12.98 -6.36
CA PRO A 368 -30.24 12.08 -6.04
C PRO A 368 -31.50 12.47 -6.78
N VAL A 369 -32.15 11.54 -7.47
CA VAL A 369 -33.47 11.80 -8.07
C VAL A 369 -34.48 11.84 -6.93
N PRO A 370 -35.21 12.94 -6.73
CA PRO A 370 -36.22 13.02 -5.68
C PRO A 370 -37.34 12.02 -5.97
N THR A 371 -37.31 10.88 -5.33
CA THR A 371 -38.37 9.88 -5.41
C THR A 371 -39.59 10.40 -4.65
N LYS A 372 -40.73 10.59 -5.34
CA LYS A 372 -41.98 11.09 -4.77
C LYS A 372 -42.57 10.26 -3.61
N HIS A 373 -41.93 9.17 -3.22
CA HIS A 373 -42.37 8.23 -2.18
C HIS A 373 -41.41 8.10 -0.97
N ALA A 374 -40.56 9.09 -0.70
CA ALA A 374 -39.64 9.11 0.45
C ALA A 374 -40.34 9.30 1.83
N LYS A 375 -41.45 8.59 2.08
CA LYS A 375 -42.02 8.48 3.43
C LYS A 375 -41.51 7.17 4.06
N SER A 376 -40.49 7.24 4.86
CA SER A 376 -39.81 6.17 5.61
C SER A 376 -38.52 5.61 4.97
N VAL A 377 -37.60 6.48 4.60
CA VAL A 377 -36.24 6.00 4.33
C VAL A 377 -35.53 5.86 5.69
N LYS A 378 -35.32 4.62 6.16
CA LYS A 378 -34.27 4.37 7.14
C LYS A 378 -33.01 5.01 6.57
N LYS A 379 -32.37 5.92 7.34
CA LYS A 379 -31.15 6.59 6.87
C LYS A 379 -30.18 5.50 6.37
N LYS A 380 -29.90 5.53 5.07
CA LYS A 380 -28.90 4.66 4.47
C LYS A 380 -27.54 5.27 4.75
N PHE A 381 -26.59 4.49 5.15
CA PHE A 381 -25.19 4.85 5.30
C PHE A 381 -24.32 3.61 5.10
N PHE A 382 -23.05 3.80 4.82
CA PHE A 382 -22.12 2.70 4.67
C PHE A 382 -21.81 2.05 6.01
N SER A 383 -22.30 0.85 6.24
CA SER A 383 -22.27 0.19 7.56
C SER A 383 -20.88 -0.24 8.02
N LYS A 384 -19.96 -0.53 7.10
CA LYS A 384 -18.60 -1.05 7.37
C LYS A 384 -17.48 -0.10 6.94
N LEU A 385 -17.80 1.05 6.40
CA LEU A 385 -16.82 1.99 5.89
C LEU A 385 -15.92 2.48 7.03
N SER A 386 -14.63 2.28 6.84
CA SER A 386 -13.60 2.59 7.84
C SER A 386 -12.62 3.66 7.36
N THR A 387 -12.30 3.67 6.09
CA THR A 387 -11.33 4.61 5.52
C THR A 387 -11.98 5.36 4.37
N VAL A 388 -11.94 6.67 4.45
CA VAL A 388 -12.45 7.58 3.41
C VAL A 388 -11.38 8.56 3.03
N GLU A 389 -11.17 8.71 1.72
CA GLU A 389 -10.32 9.74 1.15
C GLU A 389 -11.06 10.38 -0.03
N ILE A 390 -11.39 11.67 0.09
CA ILE A 390 -12.08 12.43 -0.94
C ILE A 390 -11.27 13.68 -1.23
N ALA A 391 -10.92 13.87 -2.50
CA ALA A 391 -10.28 15.08 -2.96
C ALA A 391 -11.07 15.66 -4.14
N TYR A 392 -11.53 16.89 -3.99
CA TYR A 392 -12.17 17.64 -5.06
C TYR A 392 -11.15 18.43 -5.86
N ILE A 393 -11.51 18.81 -7.07
CA ILE A 393 -10.74 19.74 -7.89
C ILE A 393 -11.05 21.14 -7.39
N GLU A 394 -10.04 21.96 -7.23
CA GLU A 394 -10.26 23.36 -6.89
C GLU A 394 -11.01 24.06 -8.03
N PRO A 395 -12.03 24.83 -7.71
CA PRO A 395 -12.78 25.57 -8.72
C PRO A 395 -11.87 26.64 -9.35
N ASP A 396 -11.44 26.41 -10.57
CA ASP A 396 -10.94 27.47 -11.43
C ASP A 396 -12.10 28.19 -12.11
N GLU A 397 -11.94 29.47 -12.49
CA GLU A 397 -12.98 30.31 -13.08
C GLU A 397 -13.65 29.70 -14.33
N GLU A 398 -13.04 28.70 -14.97
CA GLU A 398 -13.50 28.05 -16.20
C GLU A 398 -13.95 26.59 -16.00
N SER A 399 -13.84 25.99 -14.82
CA SER A 399 -14.10 24.57 -14.62
C SER A 399 -15.52 24.32 -14.08
N LEU A 400 -16.29 23.51 -14.83
CA LEU A 400 -17.64 23.03 -14.45
C LEU A 400 -17.57 21.79 -13.52
N PHE A 401 -16.60 21.70 -12.65
CA PHE A 401 -16.47 20.56 -11.75
C PHE A 401 -17.52 20.65 -10.63
N SER A 402 -18.25 19.56 -10.42
CA SER A 402 -19.26 19.50 -9.37
C SER A 402 -18.78 18.70 -8.18
N GLU A 403 -18.86 19.28 -7.02
CA GLU A 403 -18.74 18.57 -5.74
C GLU A 403 -20.00 17.73 -5.50
N MET A 404 -19.90 16.63 -4.76
CA MET A 404 -21.09 15.88 -4.35
C MET A 404 -21.97 16.76 -3.44
N CYS A 405 -23.27 16.57 -3.49
CA CYS A 405 -24.18 17.34 -2.65
C CYS A 405 -23.99 17.00 -1.15
N VAL A 406 -24.39 17.94 -0.27
CA VAL A 406 -24.30 17.77 1.20
C VAL A 406 -24.92 16.44 1.65
N GLY A 407 -26.06 16.05 1.09
CA GLY A 407 -26.73 14.79 1.43
C GLY A 407 -25.85 13.56 1.15
N GLN A 408 -25.15 13.53 0.04
CA GLN A 408 -24.22 12.43 -0.32
C GLN A 408 -22.96 12.42 0.56
N LEU A 409 -22.42 13.59 0.87
CA LEU A 409 -21.34 13.72 1.82
C LEU A 409 -21.76 13.18 3.20
N CYS A 410 -22.96 13.49 3.65
CA CYS A 410 -23.53 12.96 4.90
C CYS A 410 -23.68 11.44 4.86
N LEU A 411 -24.10 10.82 3.74
CA LEU A 411 -24.19 9.35 3.62
C LEU A 411 -22.85 8.68 3.93
N ILE A 412 -21.75 9.29 3.53
CA ILE A 412 -20.40 8.79 3.77
C ILE A 412 -19.97 9.06 5.22
N LEU A 413 -20.11 10.29 5.70
CA LEU A 413 -19.62 10.72 7.01
C LEU A 413 -20.44 10.18 8.19
N LEU A 414 -21.69 9.80 7.97
CA LEU A 414 -22.52 9.13 8.98
C LEU A 414 -22.13 7.66 9.22
N SER A 415 -21.13 7.14 8.52
CA SER A 415 -20.64 5.77 8.70
C SER A 415 -20.04 5.57 10.09
N PRO A 416 -20.58 4.65 10.93
CA PRO A 416 -20.19 4.54 12.33
C PRO A 416 -18.81 3.90 12.53
N GLY A 417 -18.31 3.22 11.51
CA GLY A 417 -17.03 2.51 11.52
C GLY A 417 -15.81 3.36 11.14
N LEU A 418 -15.97 4.66 10.86
CA LEU A 418 -14.89 5.50 10.35
C LEU A 418 -13.71 5.58 11.34
N THR A 419 -12.54 5.18 10.86
CA THR A 419 -11.27 5.25 11.58
C THR A 419 -10.30 6.26 10.96
N SER A 420 -10.41 6.50 9.65
CA SER A 420 -9.57 7.44 8.91
C SER A 420 -10.43 8.25 7.94
N LEU A 421 -10.32 9.56 8.04
CA LEU A 421 -11.02 10.51 7.19
C LEU A 421 -10.02 11.51 6.62
N LYS A 422 -9.94 11.58 5.28
CA LYS A 422 -9.18 12.59 4.56
C LYS A 422 -10.11 13.31 3.59
N LEU A 423 -10.21 14.61 3.74
CA LEU A 423 -10.99 15.47 2.85
C LEU A 423 -10.12 16.59 2.32
N SER A 424 -10.20 16.82 1.01
CA SER A 424 -9.44 17.88 0.35
C SER A 424 -10.36 18.75 -0.51
N ALA A 425 -10.23 20.06 -0.37
CA ALA A 425 -10.94 21.08 -1.14
C ALA A 425 -12.48 20.94 -1.13
N SER A 426 -13.07 20.56 0.01
CA SER A 426 -14.52 20.46 0.15
C SER A 426 -15.14 21.81 0.54
N LEU A 427 -16.04 22.31 -0.31
CA LEU A 427 -16.82 23.53 -0.08
C LEU A 427 -18.09 23.26 0.73
N HIS A 428 -18.60 22.02 0.69
CA HIS A 428 -19.81 21.64 1.43
C HIS A 428 -19.54 21.23 2.88
N LEU A 429 -18.26 21.07 3.27
CA LEU A 429 -17.89 20.82 4.66
C LEU A 429 -17.81 22.15 5.42
N THR A 430 -18.96 22.70 5.77
CA THR A 430 -19.11 23.93 6.57
C THR A 430 -19.23 23.59 8.06
N ASP A 431 -19.14 24.61 8.95
CA ASP A 431 -19.37 24.45 10.38
C ASP A 431 -20.75 23.85 10.67
N GLN A 432 -21.79 24.31 9.94
CA GLN A 432 -23.14 23.80 10.10
C GLN A 432 -23.24 22.32 9.68
N THR A 433 -22.70 21.98 8.50
CA THR A 433 -22.69 20.59 8.01
C THR A 433 -21.95 19.67 8.97
N PHE A 434 -20.83 20.12 9.51
CA PHE A 434 -20.05 19.33 10.47
C PHE A 434 -20.78 19.14 11.80
N SER A 435 -21.47 20.18 12.29
CA SER A 435 -22.32 20.10 13.48
C SER A 435 -23.48 19.13 13.29
N ASP A 436 -24.19 19.20 12.15
CA ASP A 436 -25.29 18.30 11.82
C ASP A 436 -24.84 16.83 11.77
N ILE A 437 -23.62 16.59 11.25
CA ILE A 437 -23.02 15.25 11.23
C ILE A 437 -22.67 14.79 12.64
N LEU A 438 -22.11 15.65 13.50
CA LEU A 438 -21.76 15.32 14.88
C LEU A 438 -22.97 14.95 15.74
N ASP A 439 -24.12 15.55 15.47
CA ASP A 439 -25.38 15.23 16.16
C ASP A 439 -25.82 13.78 15.93
N GLU A 440 -25.47 13.20 14.78
CA GLU A 440 -25.85 11.85 14.39
C GLU A 440 -24.69 10.83 14.51
N ASN A 441 -23.44 11.26 14.26
CA ASN A 441 -22.25 10.43 14.34
C ASN A 441 -21.16 11.13 15.15
N SER A 442 -20.94 10.68 16.37
CA SER A 442 -19.91 11.22 17.26
C SER A 442 -18.46 10.80 16.93
N PHE A 443 -18.22 10.16 15.80
CA PHE A 443 -16.91 9.68 15.34
C PHE A 443 -16.10 8.92 16.41
N GLN A 444 -16.75 8.02 17.14
CA GLN A 444 -16.15 7.32 18.29
C GLN A 444 -14.93 6.44 17.93
N ASN A 445 -14.79 6.07 16.66
CA ASN A 445 -13.72 5.22 16.17
C ASN A 445 -12.66 5.99 15.37
N LEU A 446 -12.83 7.30 15.14
CA LEU A 446 -11.95 8.09 14.28
C LEU A 446 -10.59 8.30 14.94
N LYS A 447 -9.53 7.84 14.26
CA LYS A 447 -8.14 7.93 14.70
C LYS A 447 -7.33 8.94 13.91
N HIS A 448 -7.59 9.03 12.61
CA HIS A 448 -6.87 9.87 11.69
C HIS A 448 -7.83 10.84 11.00
N LEU A 449 -7.58 12.13 11.20
CA LEU A 449 -8.32 13.21 10.53
C LEU A 449 -7.33 14.08 9.76
N GLU A 450 -7.49 14.16 8.46
CA GLU A 450 -6.70 15.03 7.59
C GLU A 450 -7.65 15.92 6.77
N LEU A 451 -7.53 17.24 6.94
CA LEU A 451 -8.26 18.23 6.19
C LEU A 451 -7.26 19.09 5.40
N THR A 452 -7.45 19.16 4.09
CA THR A 452 -6.59 19.91 3.17
C THR A 452 -7.44 20.91 2.41
N ARG A 453 -7.16 22.22 2.52
CA ARG A 453 -7.90 23.28 1.79
C ARG A 453 -9.42 23.22 1.99
N CYS A 454 -9.88 22.81 3.17
CA CYS A 454 -11.28 22.86 3.56
C CYS A 454 -11.56 24.24 4.18
N ASN A 455 -11.77 25.25 3.33
CA ASN A 455 -11.79 26.66 3.73
C ASN A 455 -13.14 27.11 4.32
N GLU A 456 -14.20 26.32 4.18
CA GLU A 456 -15.52 26.60 4.72
C GLU A 456 -15.72 26.06 6.16
N LEU A 457 -14.73 25.33 6.71
CA LEU A 457 -14.78 24.76 8.05
C LEU A 457 -13.78 25.49 8.95
N SER A 458 -14.30 26.15 9.97
CA SER A 458 -13.49 26.87 10.94
C SER A 458 -13.00 25.97 12.08
N PHE A 459 -11.98 26.44 12.80
CA PHE A 459 -11.55 25.75 14.02
C PHE A 459 -12.64 25.76 15.09
N GLU A 460 -13.44 26.84 15.18
CA GLU A 460 -14.54 26.98 16.15
C GLU A 460 -15.62 25.93 15.91
N GLY A 461 -15.98 25.67 14.64
CA GLY A 461 -16.93 24.61 14.27
C GLY A 461 -16.48 23.21 14.68
N MET A 462 -15.18 22.96 14.74
CA MET A 462 -14.60 21.67 15.17
C MET A 462 -14.19 21.62 16.64
N GLU A 463 -14.09 22.75 17.34
CA GLU A 463 -13.49 22.85 18.65
C GLU A 463 -14.09 21.85 19.65
N HIS A 464 -15.41 21.78 19.70
CA HIS A 464 -16.11 20.87 20.61
C HIS A 464 -15.70 19.41 20.38
N PHE A 465 -15.63 18.96 19.13
CA PHE A 465 -15.20 17.60 18.77
C PHE A 465 -13.72 17.36 19.12
N LEU A 466 -12.83 18.27 18.75
CA LEU A 466 -11.39 18.14 18.99
C LEU A 466 -11.02 18.14 20.48
N ILE A 467 -11.78 18.89 21.32
CA ILE A 467 -11.51 19.02 22.75
C ILE A 467 -12.24 17.93 23.56
N SER A 468 -13.26 17.30 23.01
CA SER A 468 -13.98 16.21 23.68
C SER A 468 -13.12 14.96 23.85
N GLU A 469 -13.54 14.00 24.66
CA GLU A 469 -12.92 12.69 24.73
C GLU A 469 -13.22 11.93 23.43
N ASN A 470 -12.20 11.74 22.61
CA ASN A 470 -12.26 11.04 21.33
C ASN A 470 -11.09 10.05 21.18
N THR A 471 -11.07 9.31 20.08
CA THR A 471 -10.05 8.29 19.79
C THR A 471 -8.93 8.78 18.88
N LEU A 472 -8.88 10.07 18.56
CA LEU A 472 -7.93 10.65 17.63
C LEU A 472 -6.48 10.38 18.05
N GLU A 473 -5.71 9.86 17.10
CA GLU A 473 -4.27 9.60 17.20
C GLU A 473 -3.47 10.62 16.36
N GLU A 474 -4.04 11.06 15.25
CA GLU A 474 -3.43 12.04 14.34
C GLU A 474 -4.47 13.02 13.80
N VAL A 475 -4.14 14.30 13.85
CA VAL A 475 -4.94 15.39 13.27
C VAL A 475 -4.02 16.26 12.43
N LYS A 476 -4.38 16.46 11.18
CA LYS A 476 -3.60 17.23 10.23
C LYS A 476 -4.46 18.25 9.48
N PHE A 477 -4.02 19.48 9.49
CA PHE A 477 -4.60 20.58 8.74
C PHE A 477 -3.57 21.12 7.74
N VAL A 478 -3.93 21.17 6.46
CA VAL A 478 -3.04 21.62 5.39
C VAL A 478 -3.73 22.72 4.61
N ASN A 479 -3.15 23.93 4.61
CA ASN A 479 -3.68 25.07 3.84
C ASN A 479 -5.20 25.34 4.04
N CYS A 480 -5.74 25.14 5.25
CA CYS A 480 -7.11 25.49 5.59
C CYS A 480 -7.12 26.96 6.07
N GLU A 481 -7.76 27.87 5.33
CA GLU A 481 -7.70 29.33 5.56
C GLU A 481 -8.35 29.75 6.88
N GLU A 482 -9.48 29.13 7.24
CA GLU A 482 -10.22 29.41 8.46
C GLU A 482 -9.59 28.78 9.72
N ILE A 483 -8.52 27.99 9.58
CA ILE A 483 -7.78 27.39 10.69
C ILE A 483 -6.43 28.08 10.85
N THR A 484 -6.37 29.03 11.79
CA THR A 484 -5.19 29.85 11.95
C THR A 484 -4.07 29.15 12.74
N LYS A 485 -2.84 29.63 12.57
CA LYS A 485 -1.70 29.18 13.37
C LYS A 485 -1.93 29.32 14.88
N ARG A 486 -2.73 30.30 15.29
CA ARG A 486 -3.07 30.55 16.70
C ARG A 486 -3.96 29.44 17.24
N ASP A 487 -4.95 29.02 16.46
CA ASP A 487 -5.89 27.94 16.82
C ASP A 487 -5.16 26.62 16.97
N PHE A 488 -4.30 26.31 16.00
CA PHE A 488 -3.42 25.16 16.06
C PHE A 488 -2.55 25.15 17.32
N GLN A 489 -1.91 26.28 17.65
CA GLN A 489 -1.06 26.39 18.85
C GLN A 489 -1.87 26.22 20.14
N ASN A 490 -3.11 26.72 20.19
CA ASN A 490 -3.99 26.56 21.32
C ASN A 490 -4.43 25.10 21.49
N TYR A 491 -4.79 24.45 20.41
CA TYR A 491 -5.11 23.03 20.40
C TYR A 491 -3.91 22.18 20.84
N GLN A 492 -2.71 22.47 20.34
CA GLN A 492 -1.49 21.77 20.75
C GLN A 492 -1.18 21.94 22.25
N LYS A 493 -1.43 23.14 22.81
CA LYS A 493 -1.32 23.37 24.27
C LYS A 493 -2.33 22.53 25.04
N THR A 494 -3.57 22.43 24.55
CA THR A 494 -4.63 21.62 25.16
C THR A 494 -4.28 20.15 25.15
N VAL A 495 -3.79 19.62 24.02
CA VAL A 495 -3.29 18.24 23.87
C VAL A 495 -2.20 17.94 24.89
N LYS A 496 -1.21 18.84 25.03
CA LYS A 496 -0.11 18.72 26.01
C LYS A 496 -0.64 18.78 27.46
N LYS A 497 -1.52 19.74 27.77
CA LYS A 497 -2.09 19.92 29.12
C LYS A 497 -2.91 18.69 29.56
N ARG A 498 -3.66 18.11 28.63
CA ARG A 498 -4.46 16.91 28.91
C ARG A 498 -3.68 15.61 28.77
N LYS A 499 -2.39 15.68 28.41
CA LYS A 499 -1.50 14.52 28.16
C LYS A 499 -2.07 13.54 27.13
N TRP A 500 -2.67 14.08 26.10
CA TRP A 500 -3.21 13.28 25.02
C TRP A 500 -2.09 12.82 24.08
N ASN A 501 -2.14 11.58 23.61
CA ASN A 501 -1.19 11.04 22.64
C ASN A 501 -1.71 11.29 21.22
N VAL A 502 -1.92 12.53 20.85
CA VAL A 502 -2.36 12.95 19.52
C VAL A 502 -1.23 13.68 18.83
N LYS A 503 -0.88 13.19 17.65
CA LYS A 503 0.04 13.89 16.75
C LYS A 503 -0.75 14.97 16.01
N VAL A 504 -0.31 16.22 16.10
CA VAL A 504 -0.99 17.35 15.46
C VAL A 504 -0.04 18.02 14.49
N GLU A 505 -0.43 18.14 13.23
CA GLU A 505 0.30 18.79 12.15
C GLU A 505 -0.54 19.94 11.57
N TRP A 506 0.13 21.03 11.19
CA TRP A 506 -0.46 22.18 10.53
C TRP A 506 0.56 22.77 9.55
N SER A 507 0.15 23.09 8.33
CA SER A 507 1.00 23.69 7.29
C SER A 507 0.21 24.60 6.39
#